data_14a807662b97904669eccc060065351e
#
_entry.id   14a807662b97904669eccc060065351e
#
_cell.length_a   1.000
_cell.length_b   1.000
_cell.length_c   1.000
_cell.angle_alpha   90.00
_cell.angle_beta   90.00
_cell.angle_gamma   90.00
#
_symmetry.space_group_name_H-M   'P 1'
#
loop_
_entity.id
_entity.type
_entity.pdbx_description
1 polymer ?
#
loop_
_entity_poly.entity_id
_entity_poly.type
_entity_poly.pdbx_seq_one_letter_code
_entity_poly.pdbx_strand_id
1 'polypeptide(L)'
;MLGAKVVGVSSGTSTLKDAMNEAMRDWVTNVDDTYYIIGSVAGPHPYPQIVRDFNAVVGREVLEQSQSIIGKDPDMLVACVGGGSNAMGLFYPFIEKKSVRLIGVEAGGLGLSTGKHAAPLNDGKEGVLHGMRTYLMQDDAGQVIETHSVSAGLDYPGVGPEHAWLKDIGRAEYEAADDEEAFCLLYTSPSPRD
;
A
#
# COMPACT_ATOMS: atom_id res chain seq x y z
N MET A 1 21.55 19.35 6.11
CA MET A 1 20.54 19.09 5.05
C MET A 1 21.22 18.28 3.96
N LEU A 2 20.55 17.28 3.40
CA LEU A 2 21.11 16.41 2.35
C LEU A 2 21.13 17.06 0.95
N GLY A 3 20.80 18.36 0.84
CA GLY A 3 20.80 19.12 -0.43
C GLY A 3 19.52 18.95 -1.27
N ALA A 4 18.54 18.17 -0.80
CA ALA A 4 17.27 18.02 -1.51
C ALA A 4 16.42 19.30 -1.43
N LYS A 5 15.76 19.66 -2.54
CA LYS A 5 14.75 20.70 -2.57
C LYS A 5 13.39 20.08 -2.22
N VAL A 6 12.77 20.57 -1.18
CA VAL A 6 11.41 20.16 -0.79
C VAL A 6 10.41 21.12 -1.40
N VAL A 7 9.41 20.59 -2.11
CA VAL A 7 8.31 21.35 -2.72
C VAL A 7 7.01 20.91 -2.05
N GLY A 8 6.41 21.82 -1.29
CA GLY A 8 5.11 21.59 -0.66
C GLY A 8 3.98 21.66 -1.71
N VAL A 9 3.08 20.68 -1.68
CA VAL A 9 1.89 20.65 -2.53
C VAL A 9 0.68 21.04 -1.70
N SER A 10 0.01 22.13 -2.11
CA SER A 10 -1.18 22.67 -1.45
C SER A 10 -2.44 22.59 -2.31
N SER A 11 -2.35 22.00 -3.49
CA SER A 11 -3.50 21.77 -4.38
C SER A 11 -4.36 20.59 -3.91
N GLY A 12 -5.61 20.57 -4.33
CA GLY A 12 -6.55 19.51 -3.98
C GLY A 12 -6.86 19.48 -2.48
N THR A 13 -6.79 18.31 -1.89
CA THR A 13 -7.02 18.05 -0.46
C THR A 13 -5.73 18.03 0.37
N SER A 14 -4.59 18.33 -0.27
CA SER A 14 -3.25 18.30 0.34
C SER A 14 -2.86 16.93 0.90
N THR A 15 -3.33 15.86 0.26
CA THR A 15 -3.04 14.47 0.62
C THR A 15 -1.89 13.89 -0.21
N LEU A 16 -1.49 12.66 0.12
CA LEU A 16 -0.48 11.90 -0.63
C LEU A 16 -0.83 11.78 -2.12
N LYS A 17 -2.12 11.59 -2.45
CA LYS A 17 -2.61 11.55 -3.85
C LYS A 17 -2.21 12.81 -4.62
N ASP A 18 -2.40 13.98 -4.02
CA ASP A 18 -2.11 15.25 -4.67
C ASP A 18 -0.60 15.46 -4.85
N ALA A 19 0.19 15.06 -3.86
CA ALA A 19 1.65 15.08 -3.98
C ALA A 19 2.14 14.17 -5.11
N MET A 20 1.58 12.98 -5.26
CA MET A 20 1.88 12.06 -6.38
C MET A 20 1.47 12.66 -7.72
N ASN A 21 0.29 13.30 -7.80
CA ASN A 21 -0.15 13.99 -9.02
C ASN A 21 0.86 15.05 -9.46
N GLU A 22 1.34 15.88 -8.55
CA GLU A 22 2.32 16.93 -8.88
C GLU A 22 3.67 16.35 -9.27
N ALA A 23 4.15 15.33 -8.57
CA ALA A 23 5.39 14.64 -8.92
C ALA A 23 5.32 14.03 -10.33
N MET A 24 4.20 13.41 -10.69
CA MET A 24 4.00 12.85 -12.04
C MET A 24 3.91 13.95 -13.10
N ARG A 25 3.25 15.08 -12.82
CA ARG A 25 3.20 16.23 -13.76
C ARG A 25 4.57 16.80 -14.01
N ASP A 26 5.36 17.01 -12.95
CA ASP A 26 6.72 17.50 -13.05
C ASP A 26 7.59 16.55 -13.89
N TRP A 27 7.50 15.25 -13.58
CA TRP A 27 8.24 14.23 -14.31
C TRP A 27 7.91 14.19 -15.80
N VAL A 28 6.62 14.13 -16.18
CA VAL A 28 6.26 14.04 -17.62
C VAL A 28 6.58 15.34 -18.37
N THR A 29 6.62 16.48 -17.66
CA THR A 29 6.99 17.78 -18.24
C THR A 29 8.48 17.83 -18.52
N ASN A 30 9.30 17.21 -17.66
CA ASN A 30 10.75 17.28 -17.67
C ASN A 30 11.39 15.90 -17.94
N VAL A 31 10.72 15.03 -18.71
CA VAL A 31 11.11 13.62 -18.87
C VAL A 31 12.51 13.41 -19.47
N ASP A 32 13.02 14.38 -20.22
CA ASP A 32 14.31 14.29 -20.88
C ASP A 32 15.51 14.38 -19.90
N ASP A 33 15.31 15.02 -18.74
CA ASP A 33 16.38 15.27 -17.77
C ASP A 33 16.00 14.91 -16.32
N THR A 34 14.78 14.40 -16.12
CA THR A 34 14.23 14.11 -14.79
C THR A 34 13.86 12.65 -14.66
N TYR A 35 14.35 12.00 -13.61
CA TYR A 35 14.00 10.62 -13.28
C TYR A 35 12.98 10.58 -12.12
N TYR A 36 11.86 9.88 -12.33
CA TYR A 36 10.83 9.70 -11.30
C TYR A 36 11.20 8.57 -10.35
N ILE A 37 11.30 8.89 -9.07
CA ILE A 37 11.53 7.90 -8.00
C ILE A 37 10.27 7.81 -7.14
N ILE A 38 9.64 6.64 -7.13
CA ILE A 38 8.48 6.33 -6.29
C ILE A 38 8.82 5.24 -5.30
N GLY A 39 8.35 5.36 -4.06
CA GLY A 39 8.54 4.38 -3.00
C GLY A 39 7.38 3.40 -2.83
N SER A 40 6.31 3.52 -3.61
CA SER A 40 5.14 2.63 -3.55
C SER A 40 5.09 1.68 -4.76
N VAL A 41 4.41 0.53 -4.61
CA VAL A 41 4.11 -0.41 -5.72
C VAL A 41 2.95 0.07 -6.58
N ALA A 42 2.71 1.38 -6.62
CA ALA A 42 1.69 2.05 -7.42
C ALA A 42 2.30 2.69 -8.66
N GLY A 43 1.47 3.03 -9.64
CA GLY A 43 1.88 3.71 -10.86
C GLY A 43 1.99 2.78 -12.07
N PRO A 44 2.41 3.33 -13.24
CA PRO A 44 2.50 2.57 -14.48
C PRO A 44 3.69 1.57 -14.43
N HIS A 45 3.61 0.55 -15.28
CA HIS A 45 4.77 -0.33 -15.48
C HIS A 45 5.98 0.49 -15.98
N PRO A 46 7.22 0.24 -15.48
CA PRO A 46 7.61 -0.88 -14.62
C PRO A 46 7.69 -0.56 -13.11
N TYR A 47 7.18 0.59 -12.66
CA TYR A 47 7.39 1.05 -11.28
C TYR A 47 6.90 0.07 -10.21
N PRO A 48 5.71 -0.54 -10.31
CA PRO A 48 5.28 -1.53 -9.32
C PRO A 48 6.26 -2.70 -9.19
N GLN A 49 6.77 -3.19 -10.31
CA GLN A 49 7.76 -4.27 -10.33
C GLN A 49 9.08 -3.85 -9.71
N ILE A 50 9.61 -2.67 -10.04
CA ILE A 50 10.87 -2.16 -9.50
C ILE A 50 10.78 -2.07 -7.97
N VAL A 51 9.71 -1.44 -7.47
CA VAL A 51 9.52 -1.25 -6.03
C VAL A 51 9.32 -2.58 -5.32
N ARG A 52 8.52 -3.50 -5.88
CA ARG A 52 8.38 -4.87 -5.37
C ARG A 52 9.72 -5.58 -5.25
N ASP A 53 10.51 -5.58 -6.30
CA ASP A 53 11.76 -6.34 -6.36
C ASP A 53 12.78 -5.83 -5.34
N PHE A 54 12.84 -4.51 -5.11
CA PHE A 54 13.66 -3.94 -4.05
C PHE A 54 13.10 -4.26 -2.65
N ASN A 55 11.79 -4.15 -2.43
CA ASN A 55 11.19 -4.44 -1.12
C ASN A 55 11.15 -5.96 -0.81
N ALA A 56 11.27 -6.83 -1.81
CA ALA A 56 11.24 -8.28 -1.62
C ALA A 56 12.40 -8.81 -0.74
N VAL A 57 13.40 -7.99 -0.45
CA VAL A 57 14.44 -8.32 0.54
C VAL A 57 13.83 -8.69 1.89
N VAL A 58 12.79 -7.98 2.33
CA VAL A 58 12.09 -8.25 3.60
C VAL A 58 11.53 -9.67 3.62
N GLY A 59 10.78 -10.05 2.57
CA GLY A 59 10.20 -11.40 2.50
C GLY A 59 11.26 -12.50 2.37
N ARG A 60 12.36 -12.24 1.66
CA ARG A 60 13.50 -13.20 1.59
C ARG A 60 14.13 -13.41 2.96
N GLU A 61 14.39 -12.33 3.70
CA GLU A 61 14.93 -12.43 5.06
C GLU A 61 13.97 -13.14 6.01
N VAL A 62 12.67 -12.88 5.93
CA VAL A 62 11.65 -13.61 6.72
C VAL A 62 11.70 -15.10 6.40
N LEU A 63 11.84 -15.48 5.14
CA LEU A 63 11.93 -16.89 4.74
C LEU A 63 13.17 -17.58 5.37
N GLU A 64 14.33 -16.93 5.31
CA GLU A 64 15.57 -17.46 5.88
C GLU A 64 15.51 -17.51 7.42
N GLN A 65 15.04 -16.44 8.05
CA GLN A 65 14.94 -16.32 9.50
C GLN A 65 13.93 -17.32 10.09
N SER A 66 12.78 -17.50 9.45
CA SER A 66 11.77 -18.47 9.92
C SER A 66 12.31 -19.89 9.89
N GLN A 67 13.04 -20.27 8.84
CA GLN A 67 13.70 -21.59 8.78
C GLN A 67 14.77 -21.73 9.88
N SER A 68 15.52 -20.68 10.15
CA SER A 68 16.57 -20.69 11.19
C SER A 68 16.01 -20.72 12.61
N ILE A 69 14.93 -19.98 12.88
CA ILE A 69 14.41 -19.78 14.24
C ILE A 69 13.37 -20.83 14.63
N ILE A 70 12.44 -21.13 13.73
CA ILE A 70 11.31 -22.04 14.00
C ILE A 70 11.32 -23.33 13.18
N GLY A 71 12.27 -23.49 12.25
CA GLY A 71 12.46 -24.70 11.45
C GLY A 71 11.40 -24.95 10.38
N LYS A 72 10.55 -23.96 10.09
CA LYS A 72 9.49 -24.07 9.06
C LYS A 72 9.14 -22.68 8.50
N ASP A 73 8.39 -22.65 7.40
CA ASP A 73 7.75 -21.44 6.93
C ASP A 73 6.70 -20.94 7.95
N PRO A 74 6.41 -19.64 8.02
CA PRO A 74 5.34 -19.12 8.86
C PRO A 74 3.98 -19.65 8.39
N ASP A 75 3.02 -19.79 9.32
CA ASP A 75 1.67 -20.22 8.97
C ASP A 75 0.89 -19.09 8.27
N MET A 76 1.20 -17.82 8.64
CA MET A 76 0.61 -16.64 8.00
C MET A 76 1.58 -15.45 8.04
N LEU A 77 1.40 -14.55 7.10
CA LEU A 77 2.03 -13.23 7.03
C LEU A 77 0.94 -12.17 7.05
N VAL A 78 1.11 -11.18 7.93
CA VAL A 78 0.17 -10.06 8.06
C VAL A 78 0.92 -8.76 7.84
N ALA A 79 0.39 -7.87 7.01
CA ALA A 79 0.98 -6.57 6.75
C ALA A 79 -0.08 -5.51 6.47
N CYS A 80 0.18 -4.27 6.90
CA CYS A 80 -0.68 -3.14 6.54
C CYS A 80 -0.55 -2.80 5.05
N VAL A 81 -1.65 -2.34 4.46
CA VAL A 81 -1.75 -2.01 3.04
C VAL A 81 -2.34 -0.61 2.86
N GLY A 82 -1.51 0.33 2.40
CA GLY A 82 -1.93 1.56 1.76
C GLY A 82 -1.69 1.43 0.26
N GLY A 83 -0.64 2.04 -0.30
CA GLY A 83 -0.15 1.67 -1.65
C GLY A 83 0.35 0.22 -1.73
N GLY A 84 0.82 -0.35 -0.63
CA GLY A 84 1.08 -1.77 -0.45
C GLY A 84 2.53 -2.22 -0.67
N SER A 85 3.52 -1.32 -0.66
CA SER A 85 4.91 -1.69 -0.98
C SER A 85 5.54 -2.61 0.06
N ASN A 86 5.33 -2.35 1.36
CA ASN A 86 5.83 -3.22 2.43
C ASN A 86 5.17 -4.61 2.38
N ALA A 87 3.85 -4.65 2.20
CA ALA A 87 3.11 -5.90 2.11
C ALA A 87 3.53 -6.71 0.87
N MET A 88 3.69 -6.07 -0.29
CA MET A 88 4.16 -6.75 -1.49
C MET A 88 5.59 -7.28 -1.33
N GLY A 89 6.48 -6.50 -0.71
CA GLY A 89 7.83 -6.93 -0.41
C GLY A 89 7.89 -8.17 0.51
N LEU A 90 7.00 -8.19 1.51
CA LEU A 90 6.85 -9.33 2.41
C LEU A 90 6.23 -10.54 1.70
N PHE A 91 5.16 -10.33 0.93
CA PHE A 91 4.36 -11.41 0.34
C PHE A 91 5.02 -12.06 -0.88
N TYR A 92 5.79 -11.29 -1.66
CA TYR A 92 6.28 -11.72 -2.97
C TYR A 92 7.01 -13.07 -2.97
N PRO A 93 7.98 -13.34 -2.07
CA PRO A 93 8.65 -14.65 -2.01
C PRO A 93 7.75 -15.81 -1.56
N PHE A 94 6.56 -15.50 -1.02
CA PHE A 94 5.60 -16.48 -0.51
C PHE A 94 4.39 -16.69 -1.44
N ILE A 95 4.30 -16.01 -2.58
CA ILE A 95 3.14 -16.13 -3.48
C ILE A 95 2.93 -17.59 -3.90
N GLU A 96 3.97 -18.33 -4.24
CA GLU A 96 3.90 -19.73 -4.64
C GLU A 96 3.79 -20.71 -3.46
N LYS A 97 4.04 -20.27 -2.23
CA LYS A 97 3.94 -21.08 -1.02
C LYS A 97 2.50 -21.12 -0.51
N LYS A 98 1.67 -21.96 -1.08
CA LYS A 98 0.22 -22.03 -0.82
C LYS A 98 -0.15 -22.40 0.62
N SER A 99 0.78 -22.98 1.39
CA SER A 99 0.61 -23.27 2.81
C SER A 99 0.68 -22.03 3.71
N VAL A 100 1.23 -20.91 3.21
CA VAL A 100 1.36 -19.66 3.95
C VAL A 100 0.20 -18.76 3.59
N ARG A 101 -0.62 -18.36 4.57
CA ARG A 101 -1.67 -17.36 4.36
C ARG A 101 -1.06 -15.98 4.24
N LEU A 102 -1.58 -15.17 3.32
CA LEU A 102 -1.17 -13.77 3.13
C LEU A 102 -2.36 -12.88 3.47
N ILE A 103 -2.22 -12.03 4.48
CA ILE A 103 -3.30 -11.16 4.96
C ILE A 103 -2.82 -9.71 4.89
N GLY A 104 -3.45 -8.93 4.01
CA GLY A 104 -3.29 -7.48 3.94
C GLY A 104 -4.33 -6.77 4.79
N VAL A 105 -3.92 -5.79 5.59
CA VAL A 105 -4.85 -5.02 6.42
C VAL A 105 -4.87 -3.57 5.94
N GLU A 106 -6.02 -3.14 5.43
CA GLU A 106 -6.25 -1.78 4.95
C GLU A 106 -6.76 -0.86 6.07
N ALA A 107 -6.63 0.44 5.88
CA ALA A 107 -7.13 1.43 6.81
C ALA A 107 -8.65 1.57 6.71
N GLY A 108 -9.36 1.00 7.67
CA GLY A 108 -10.81 1.10 7.80
C GLY A 108 -11.33 2.47 8.27
N GLY A 109 -10.42 3.37 8.67
CA GLY A 109 -10.75 4.74 9.05
C GLY A 109 -11.83 4.82 10.13
N LEU A 110 -12.90 5.55 9.88
CA LEU A 110 -14.05 5.64 10.78
C LEU A 110 -15.07 4.49 10.57
N GLY A 111 -14.66 3.42 9.90
CA GLY A 111 -15.49 2.26 9.55
C GLY A 111 -15.94 2.30 8.08
N LEU A 112 -15.92 1.14 7.41
CA LEU A 112 -16.27 1.02 5.97
C LEU A 112 -17.65 1.61 5.65
N SER A 113 -18.63 1.37 6.51
CA SER A 113 -20.02 1.84 6.31
C SER A 113 -20.17 3.37 6.31
N THR A 114 -19.16 4.11 6.79
CA THR A 114 -19.18 5.57 6.82
C THR A 114 -18.72 6.21 5.52
N GLY A 115 -18.06 5.44 4.63
CA GLY A 115 -17.36 5.94 3.46
C GLY A 115 -16.10 6.75 3.77
N LYS A 116 -15.72 6.89 5.05
CA LYS A 116 -14.51 7.60 5.50
C LYS A 116 -13.43 6.59 5.89
N HIS A 117 -12.81 5.99 4.90
CA HIS A 117 -11.76 4.98 5.02
C HIS A 117 -10.83 5.03 3.80
N ALA A 118 -9.73 4.25 3.84
CA ALA A 118 -8.78 4.09 2.73
C ALA A 118 -8.56 2.59 2.47
N ALA A 119 -9.66 1.87 2.21
CA ALA A 119 -9.69 0.42 2.03
C ALA A 119 -10.23 0.02 0.64
N PRO A 120 -9.51 0.34 -0.47
CA PRO A 120 -9.99 0.09 -1.82
C PRO A 120 -10.15 -1.39 -2.16
N LEU A 121 -9.40 -2.30 -1.54
CA LEU A 121 -9.58 -3.74 -1.75
C LEU A 121 -10.84 -4.28 -1.05
N ASN A 122 -11.30 -3.64 0.02
CA ASN A 122 -12.51 -4.05 0.72
C ASN A 122 -13.78 -3.41 0.14
N ASP A 123 -13.74 -2.11 -0.22
CA ASP A 123 -14.94 -1.36 -0.62
C ASP A 123 -14.75 -0.49 -1.87
N GLY A 124 -13.62 -0.60 -2.56
CA GLY A 124 -13.35 0.12 -3.80
C GLY A 124 -13.93 -0.55 -5.05
N LYS A 125 -13.90 0.17 -6.16
CA LYS A 125 -14.29 -0.31 -7.50
C LYS A 125 -13.07 -0.36 -8.41
N GLU A 126 -13.12 -1.21 -9.43
CA GLU A 126 -12.09 -1.21 -10.48
C GLU A 126 -12.05 0.12 -11.22
N GLY A 127 -10.84 0.61 -11.47
CA GLY A 127 -10.65 1.85 -12.23
C GLY A 127 -9.17 2.11 -12.54
N VAL A 128 -8.87 3.32 -12.98
CA VAL A 128 -7.52 3.74 -13.34
C VAL A 128 -7.10 4.94 -12.51
N LEU A 129 -5.97 4.82 -11.82
CA LEU A 129 -5.37 5.88 -11.03
C LEU A 129 -3.85 5.87 -11.24
N HIS A 130 -3.23 7.03 -11.38
CA HIS A 130 -1.78 7.19 -11.53
C HIS A 130 -1.15 6.25 -12.58
N GLY A 131 -1.86 6.00 -13.69
CA GLY A 131 -1.37 5.17 -14.79
C GLY A 131 -1.43 3.65 -14.56
N MET A 132 -2.13 3.18 -13.52
CA MET A 132 -2.37 1.76 -13.25
C MET A 132 -3.87 1.44 -13.21
N ARG A 133 -4.25 0.25 -13.65
CA ARG A 133 -5.57 -0.34 -13.38
C ARG A 133 -5.51 -1.06 -12.04
N THR A 134 -6.44 -0.73 -11.16
CA THR A 134 -6.50 -1.29 -9.80
C THR A 134 -7.89 -1.10 -9.18
N TYR A 135 -8.05 -1.48 -7.92
CA TYR A 135 -9.18 -1.05 -7.09
C TYR A 135 -8.90 0.34 -6.53
N LEU A 136 -9.91 1.21 -6.56
CA LEU A 136 -9.81 2.56 -6.01
C LEU A 136 -11.13 3.03 -5.41
N MET A 137 -11.00 3.97 -4.48
CA MET A 137 -12.14 4.68 -3.90
C MET A 137 -12.65 5.68 -4.91
N GLN A 138 -13.83 5.43 -5.49
CA GLN A 138 -14.45 6.29 -6.50
C GLN A 138 -15.97 6.30 -6.38
N ASP A 139 -16.56 7.42 -6.78
CA ASP A 139 -18.01 7.57 -6.87
C ASP A 139 -18.59 6.88 -8.13
N ASP A 140 -19.90 6.99 -8.33
CA ASP A 140 -20.58 6.39 -9.48
C ASP A 140 -20.24 7.09 -10.81
N ALA A 141 -19.69 8.29 -10.77
CA ALA A 141 -19.19 9.01 -11.94
C ALA A 141 -17.71 8.67 -12.23
N GLY A 142 -17.07 7.81 -11.43
CA GLY A 142 -15.67 7.42 -11.58
C GLY A 142 -14.69 8.46 -11.04
N GLN A 143 -15.16 9.44 -10.26
CA GLN A 143 -14.28 10.41 -9.62
C GLN A 143 -13.71 9.84 -8.32
N VAL A 144 -12.41 10.03 -8.12
CA VAL A 144 -11.74 9.60 -6.89
C VAL A 144 -12.32 10.39 -5.71
N ILE A 145 -12.83 9.66 -4.72
CA ILE A 145 -13.35 10.26 -3.49
C ILE A 145 -12.23 10.46 -2.48
N GLU A 146 -12.45 11.40 -1.55
CA GLU A 146 -11.53 11.66 -0.46
C GLU A 146 -11.51 10.47 0.50
N THR A 147 -10.31 10.01 0.82
CA THR A 147 -10.09 8.94 1.79
C THR A 147 -9.83 9.50 3.19
N HIS A 148 -9.90 8.65 4.20
CA HIS A 148 -9.57 8.99 5.57
C HIS A 148 -8.83 7.85 6.25
N SER A 149 -7.73 8.20 6.93
CA SER A 149 -7.00 7.31 7.83
C SER A 149 -6.26 8.14 8.86
N VAL A 150 -6.30 7.72 10.12
CA VAL A 150 -5.42 8.28 11.17
C VAL A 150 -3.95 8.02 10.85
N SER A 151 -3.67 6.97 10.11
CA SER A 151 -2.34 6.64 9.61
C SER A 151 -2.12 7.31 8.25
N ALA A 152 -1.43 8.46 8.24
CA ALA A 152 -1.18 9.25 7.03
C ALA A 152 -0.47 8.43 5.91
N GLY A 153 0.35 7.44 6.26
CA GLY A 153 1.01 6.57 5.29
C GLY A 153 0.08 5.54 4.62
N LEU A 154 -1.14 5.36 5.15
CA LEU A 154 -2.17 4.49 4.60
C LEU A 154 -3.33 5.26 3.97
N ASP A 155 -3.30 6.60 4.02
CA ASP A 155 -4.34 7.46 3.45
C ASP A 155 -4.11 7.64 1.93
N TYR A 156 -4.49 6.61 1.18
CA TYR A 156 -4.35 6.56 -0.28
C TYR A 156 -5.58 5.88 -0.90
N PRO A 157 -6.20 6.48 -1.92
CA PRO A 157 -7.47 6.00 -2.48
C PRO A 157 -7.34 4.79 -3.41
N GLY A 158 -6.16 4.31 -3.67
CA GLY A 158 -5.89 3.16 -4.52
C GLY A 158 -4.94 2.18 -3.87
N VAL A 159 -4.56 1.14 -4.60
CA VAL A 159 -3.61 0.13 -4.14
C VAL A 159 -2.74 -0.34 -5.31
N GLY A 160 -1.59 -0.92 -5.03
CA GLY A 160 -0.73 -1.50 -6.07
C GLY A 160 -1.46 -2.57 -6.91
N PRO A 161 -1.27 -2.59 -8.24
CA PRO A 161 -2.01 -3.49 -9.13
C PRO A 161 -1.73 -4.98 -8.85
N GLU A 162 -0.59 -5.32 -8.28
CA GLU A 162 -0.28 -6.70 -7.89
C GLU A 162 -1.12 -7.15 -6.68
N HIS A 163 -1.48 -6.24 -5.76
CA HIS A 163 -2.44 -6.54 -4.69
C HIS A 163 -3.84 -6.80 -5.24
N ALA A 164 -4.28 -5.99 -6.20
CA ALA A 164 -5.54 -6.22 -6.90
C ALA A 164 -5.57 -7.62 -7.55
N TRP A 165 -4.51 -7.97 -8.24
CA TRP A 165 -4.35 -9.30 -8.83
C TRP A 165 -4.36 -10.42 -7.78
N LEU A 166 -3.63 -10.28 -6.67
CA LEU A 166 -3.61 -11.28 -5.58
C LEU A 166 -4.99 -11.49 -4.96
N LYS A 167 -5.79 -10.42 -4.84
CA LYS A 167 -7.21 -10.50 -4.44
C LYS A 167 -8.02 -11.30 -5.44
N ASP A 168 -7.95 -10.93 -6.72
CA ASP A 168 -8.77 -11.51 -7.79
C ASP A 168 -8.54 -13.02 -7.96
N ILE A 169 -7.29 -13.46 -7.81
CA ILE A 169 -6.96 -14.90 -7.86
C ILE A 169 -7.14 -15.62 -6.52
N GLY A 170 -7.61 -14.94 -5.48
CA GLY A 170 -7.81 -15.51 -4.14
C GLY A 170 -6.51 -15.96 -3.45
N ARG A 171 -5.37 -15.35 -3.80
CA ARG A 171 -4.08 -15.71 -3.19
C ARG A 171 -3.83 -15.01 -1.87
N ALA A 172 -4.30 -13.80 -1.72
CA ALA A 172 -4.22 -13.02 -0.49
C ALA A 172 -5.62 -12.61 -0.02
N GLU A 173 -5.79 -12.60 1.28
CA GLU A 173 -6.97 -12.11 1.98
C GLU A 173 -6.75 -10.64 2.32
N TYR A 174 -7.80 -9.83 2.27
CA TYR A 174 -7.71 -8.42 2.64
C TYR A 174 -8.80 -8.08 3.64
N GLU A 175 -8.36 -7.56 4.78
CA GLU A 175 -9.18 -7.12 5.90
C GLU A 175 -9.04 -5.60 6.04
N ALA A 176 -9.96 -4.98 6.78
CA ALA A 176 -9.86 -3.58 7.15
C ALA A 176 -9.91 -3.46 8.66
N ALA A 177 -9.00 -2.66 9.24
CA ALA A 177 -9.02 -2.29 10.65
C ALA A 177 -9.36 -0.80 10.78
N ASP A 178 -10.32 -0.47 11.63
CA ASP A 178 -10.68 0.92 11.88
C ASP A 178 -9.68 1.64 12.81
N ASP A 179 -9.86 2.95 12.95
CA ASP A 179 -8.94 3.79 13.73
C ASP A 179 -8.96 3.41 15.22
N GLU A 180 -10.11 2.97 15.77
CA GLU A 180 -10.24 2.54 17.18
C GLU A 180 -9.49 1.22 17.41
N GLU A 181 -9.62 0.27 16.50
CA GLU A 181 -8.87 -1.00 16.56
C GLU A 181 -7.37 -0.76 16.45
N ALA A 182 -6.94 0.11 15.56
CA ALA A 182 -5.52 0.47 15.41
C ALA A 182 -4.95 1.13 16.68
N PHE A 183 -5.68 2.05 17.29
CA PHE A 183 -5.28 2.66 18.57
C PHE A 183 -5.29 1.67 19.72
N CYS A 184 -6.25 0.76 19.78
CA CYS A 184 -6.28 -0.29 20.79
C CYS A 184 -5.00 -1.13 20.76
N LEU A 185 -4.56 -1.54 19.58
CA LEU A 185 -3.31 -2.29 19.42
C LEU A 185 -2.07 -1.48 19.81
N LEU A 186 -2.05 -0.19 19.51
CA LEU A 186 -0.94 0.69 19.92
C LEU A 186 -0.76 0.78 21.42
N TYR A 187 -1.87 0.83 22.18
CA TYR A 187 -1.84 0.93 23.64
C TYR A 187 -1.69 -0.41 24.36
N THR A 188 -2.05 -1.51 23.72
CA THR A 188 -2.06 -2.85 24.33
C THR A 188 -0.87 -3.71 23.93
N SER A 189 -0.13 -3.32 22.90
CA SER A 189 1.05 -4.05 22.44
C SER A 189 2.32 -3.50 23.10
N PRO A 190 3.28 -4.37 23.51
CA PRO A 190 4.56 -3.90 24.04
C PRO A 190 5.31 -3.12 22.97
N SER A 191 5.81 -1.95 23.35
CA SER A 191 6.66 -1.14 22.48
C SER A 191 8.08 -1.68 22.45
N PRO A 192 8.77 -1.71 21.29
CA PRO A 192 10.19 -2.04 21.24
C PRO A 192 11.08 -1.07 22.02
N ARG A 193 10.53 0.01 22.56
CA ARG A 193 11.22 1.04 23.35
C ARG A 193 11.00 0.88 24.86
N ASP A 194 10.14 -0.02 25.28
CA ASP A 194 9.88 -0.37 26.68
C ASP A 194 10.74 -1.58 27.08
#